data_c388fb86d8631316314fb6a8574cbd5b
#
_entry.id   c388fb86d8631316314fb6a8574cbd5b
#
_cell.length_a   1.000
_cell.length_b   1.000
_cell.length_c   1.000
_cell.angle_alpha   90.00
_cell.angle_beta   90.00
_cell.angle_gamma   90.00
#
_symmetry.space_group_name_H-M   'P 1'
#
loop_
_entity.id
_entity.type
_entity.pdbx_description
1 polymer ?
#
loop_
_entity_poly.entity_id
_entity_poly.type
_entity_poly.pdbx_seq_one_letter_code
_entity_poly.pdbx_strand_id
1 'polypeptide(L)'
;MTLHRTLTTTILSSLALVVAIGLPARAVTTTAGQPTNAPAQALEIAPPIINLTGDPGQTINTEITLRDVSTSSLRVTTEFNDFTANGEDGTPKILLDQKDPTPYSIVKWISPIPSLTLEPKQLKKVPVTIKIPADASPGGYYGVIRFSGTPPDIDTSGVSLSASLGTLVMLRVKGDAKEQLETLDFKTTGTDGKASSLFEGIPFNFVERLKNTGNVYEQPTGRILISDIFGKPVAVVNVNLEQRNILPGTTRKFTQTLDKSGLGDRFLFGFYKAKLTLDYGNKQTVTSSLSFWVIPYKIILLAILLIIGLIIGGRIFLRRYTDRAVGKSRGKSRRR
;
A
#
# COMPACT_ATOMS: atom_id res chain seq x y z
N MET A 1 9.08 17.75 -80.32
CA MET A 1 9.28 16.34 -80.66
C MET A 1 9.58 15.58 -79.37
N THR A 2 8.56 14.95 -78.77
CA THR A 2 8.45 13.60 -78.24
C THR A 2 9.47 13.23 -77.14
N LEU A 3 9.19 12.65 -76.02
CA LEU A 3 8.12 11.70 -75.64
C LEU A 3 8.09 11.58 -74.11
N HIS A 4 6.90 11.49 -73.50
CA HIS A 4 6.58 11.04 -72.15
C HIS A 4 7.01 9.59 -71.93
N ARG A 5 7.41 9.24 -70.74
CA ARG A 5 7.22 7.90 -70.15
C ARG A 5 6.86 7.95 -68.69
N THR A 6 5.60 7.75 -68.45
CA THR A 6 4.99 7.39 -67.16
C THR A 6 5.26 5.92 -66.84
N LEU A 7 5.76 5.62 -65.63
CA LEU A 7 5.79 4.25 -65.08
C LEU A 7 4.70 4.15 -64.01
N THR A 8 3.64 3.43 -64.37
CA THR A 8 2.60 2.96 -63.46
C THR A 8 3.01 1.61 -62.88
N THR A 9 3.17 1.52 -61.59
CA THR A 9 3.33 0.27 -60.83
C THR A 9 1.97 -0.25 -60.39
N THR A 10 1.54 -1.33 -61.00
CA THR A 10 0.34 -2.11 -60.64
C THR A 10 0.68 -3.06 -59.49
N ILE A 11 -0.03 -2.91 -58.36
CA ILE A 11 -0.01 -3.86 -57.23
C ILE A 11 -1.10 -4.90 -57.50
N LEU A 12 -0.69 -6.16 -57.73
CA LEU A 12 -1.57 -7.32 -57.80
C LEU A 12 -1.96 -7.75 -56.40
N SER A 13 -3.25 -7.61 -56.05
CA SER A 13 -3.85 -8.20 -54.86
C SER A 13 -4.29 -9.63 -55.20
N SER A 14 -3.62 -10.64 -54.66
CA SER A 14 -4.06 -12.05 -54.73
C SER A 14 -5.02 -12.34 -53.59
N LEU A 15 -6.31 -12.47 -53.89
CA LEU A 15 -7.39 -12.90 -53.01
C LEU A 15 -7.37 -14.42 -52.91
N ALA A 16 -6.90 -15.01 -51.82
CA ALA A 16 -7.02 -16.44 -51.55
C ALA A 16 -8.37 -16.75 -50.94
N LEU A 17 -9.23 -17.42 -51.72
CA LEU A 17 -10.53 -17.95 -51.30
C LEU A 17 -10.31 -19.27 -50.54
N VAL A 18 -10.45 -19.27 -49.21
CA VAL A 18 -10.44 -20.50 -48.37
C VAL A 18 -11.89 -21.00 -48.27
N VAL A 19 -12.18 -22.08 -48.94
CA VAL A 19 -13.44 -22.84 -48.80
C VAL A 19 -13.33 -23.68 -47.54
N ALA A 20 -14.02 -23.26 -46.47
CA ALA A 20 -14.14 -24.04 -45.23
C ALA A 20 -15.29 -25.08 -45.41
N ILE A 21 -14.92 -26.35 -45.51
CA ILE A 21 -15.83 -27.48 -45.45
C ILE A 21 -16.27 -27.64 -43.99
N GLY A 22 -17.50 -27.24 -43.68
CA GLY A 22 -18.10 -27.39 -42.34
C GLY A 22 -18.43 -28.84 -42.04
N LEU A 23 -17.72 -29.45 -41.12
CA LEU A 23 -18.13 -30.68 -40.42
C LEU A 23 -19.06 -30.27 -39.25
N PRO A 24 -20.17 -30.95 -39.01
CA PRO A 24 -21.03 -30.64 -37.88
C PRO A 24 -20.31 -31.07 -36.60
N ALA A 25 -19.80 -30.10 -35.81
CA ALA A 25 -19.33 -30.35 -34.46
C ALA A 25 -20.56 -30.69 -33.59
N ARG A 26 -20.64 -31.96 -33.18
CA ARG A 26 -21.54 -32.35 -32.09
C ARG A 26 -21.07 -31.59 -30.83
N ALA A 27 -21.87 -30.66 -30.36
CA ALA A 27 -21.72 -30.05 -29.07
C ALA A 27 -21.89 -31.12 -28.01
N VAL A 28 -20.82 -31.58 -27.41
CA VAL A 28 -20.84 -32.29 -26.14
C VAL A 28 -21.20 -31.25 -25.09
N THR A 29 -22.46 -31.25 -24.68
CA THR A 29 -22.92 -30.47 -23.53
C THR A 29 -22.30 -31.13 -22.29
N THR A 30 -21.08 -30.74 -21.96
CA THR A 30 -20.55 -30.96 -20.60
C THR A 30 -21.35 -30.02 -19.72
N THR A 31 -22.28 -30.58 -18.99
CA THR A 31 -22.90 -29.93 -17.83
C THR A 31 -21.75 -29.74 -16.84
N ALA A 32 -21.02 -28.65 -16.96
CA ALA A 32 -20.15 -28.19 -15.91
C ALA A 32 -21.08 -27.92 -14.72
N GLY A 33 -21.04 -28.81 -13.71
CA GLY A 33 -21.66 -28.55 -12.43
C GLY A 33 -21.17 -27.14 -12.04
N GLN A 34 -22.10 -26.19 -11.88
CA GLN A 34 -21.78 -24.92 -11.26
C GLN A 34 -21.02 -25.26 -9.96
N PRO A 35 -19.82 -24.70 -9.75
CA PRO A 35 -19.25 -24.77 -8.43
C PRO A 35 -20.28 -24.11 -7.51
N THR A 36 -20.88 -24.90 -6.64
CA THR A 36 -21.63 -24.37 -5.51
C THR A 36 -20.62 -23.56 -4.75
N ASN A 37 -20.63 -22.22 -4.93
CA ASN A 37 -19.90 -21.29 -4.10
C ASN A 37 -20.48 -21.42 -2.68
N ALA A 38 -20.07 -22.46 -1.97
CA ALA A 38 -20.13 -22.45 -0.53
C ALA A 38 -19.28 -21.23 -0.12
N PRO A 39 -19.82 -20.28 0.65
CA PRO A 39 -19.07 -19.11 1.05
C PRO A 39 -17.80 -19.61 1.74
N ALA A 40 -16.63 -19.16 1.26
CA ALA A 40 -15.31 -19.53 1.80
C ALA A 40 -15.17 -19.14 3.28
N GLN A 41 -16.07 -18.31 3.79
CA GLN A 41 -16.24 -17.94 5.19
C GLN A 41 -17.69 -18.15 5.59
N ALA A 42 -17.91 -18.99 6.58
CA ALA A 42 -19.23 -19.24 7.15
C ALA A 42 -19.59 -18.27 8.30
N LEU A 43 -18.63 -17.51 8.81
CA LEU A 43 -18.77 -16.63 9.97
C LEU A 43 -18.32 -15.20 9.61
N GLU A 44 -19.08 -14.20 10.06
CA GLU A 44 -18.70 -12.80 10.09
C GLU A 44 -18.51 -12.33 11.53
N ILE A 45 -17.59 -11.38 11.75
CA ILE A 45 -17.29 -10.80 13.07
C ILE A 45 -17.18 -9.29 13.00
N ALA A 46 -17.73 -8.59 13.99
CA ALA A 46 -17.66 -7.15 14.13
C ALA A 46 -17.62 -6.72 15.62
N PRO A 47 -16.82 -5.71 15.97
CA PRO A 47 -15.84 -5.01 15.16
C PRO A 47 -14.55 -5.83 14.98
N PRO A 48 -13.72 -5.56 13.96
CA PRO A 48 -12.43 -6.24 13.79
C PRO A 48 -11.38 -5.80 14.81
N ILE A 49 -11.53 -4.60 15.37
CA ILE A 49 -10.64 -4.03 16.41
C ILE A 49 -11.49 -3.38 17.49
N ILE A 50 -11.18 -3.66 18.75
CA ILE A 50 -11.77 -3.04 19.94
C ILE A 50 -10.66 -2.25 20.64
N ASN A 51 -10.82 -0.91 20.71
CA ASN A 51 -9.94 -0.03 21.46
C ASN A 51 -10.57 0.30 22.80
N LEU A 52 -9.90 0.02 23.90
CA LEU A 52 -10.37 0.19 25.26
C LEU A 52 -9.39 1.03 26.09
N THR A 53 -9.91 1.72 27.08
CA THR A 53 -9.09 2.41 28.09
C THR A 53 -9.71 2.14 29.45
N GLY A 54 -8.89 1.82 30.43
CA GLY A 54 -9.35 1.52 31.78
C GLY A 54 -8.31 1.80 32.86
N ASP A 55 -8.79 1.84 34.10
CA ASP A 55 -7.96 2.01 35.28
C ASP A 55 -7.50 0.65 35.81
N PRO A 56 -6.35 0.55 36.51
CA PRO A 56 -5.97 -0.65 37.24
C PRO A 56 -7.09 -1.10 38.19
N GLY A 57 -7.41 -2.38 38.22
CA GLY A 57 -8.52 -2.96 39.01
C GLY A 57 -9.89 -2.83 38.35
N GLN A 58 -10.07 -2.12 37.25
CA GLN A 58 -11.34 -1.93 36.58
C GLN A 58 -11.77 -3.19 35.81
N THR A 59 -13.08 -3.47 35.84
CA THR A 59 -13.69 -4.45 34.93
C THR A 59 -14.38 -3.72 33.79
N ILE A 60 -14.03 -4.08 32.55
CA ILE A 60 -14.62 -3.53 31.32
C ILE A 60 -15.48 -4.59 30.68
N ASN A 61 -16.72 -4.21 30.34
CA ASN A 61 -17.61 -5.05 29.56
C ASN A 61 -17.79 -4.46 28.17
N THR A 62 -17.65 -5.29 27.16
CA THR A 62 -17.86 -4.95 25.74
C THR A 62 -18.55 -6.11 25.04
N GLU A 63 -18.83 -6.01 23.75
CA GLU A 63 -19.49 -7.05 23.00
C GLU A 63 -18.86 -7.23 21.61
N ILE A 64 -18.90 -8.47 21.12
CA ILE A 64 -18.53 -8.82 19.76
C ILE A 64 -19.75 -9.40 19.09
N THR A 65 -20.07 -8.93 17.90
CA THR A 65 -21.17 -9.42 17.11
C THR A 65 -20.67 -10.52 16.16
N LEU A 66 -21.27 -11.69 16.26
CA LEU A 66 -21.04 -12.80 15.33
C LEU A 66 -22.26 -12.96 14.44
N ARG A 67 -22.03 -13.28 13.16
CA ARG A 67 -23.09 -13.60 12.21
C ARG A 67 -22.73 -14.85 11.44
N ASP A 68 -23.60 -15.82 11.44
CA ASP A 68 -23.52 -16.96 10.54
C ASP A 68 -24.00 -16.51 9.15
N VAL A 69 -23.15 -16.66 8.13
CA VAL A 69 -23.51 -16.39 6.73
C VAL A 69 -23.75 -17.65 5.92
N SER A 70 -23.61 -18.82 6.55
CA SER A 70 -23.83 -20.12 5.94
C SER A 70 -25.32 -20.49 5.84
N THR A 71 -25.60 -21.66 5.32
CA THR A 71 -26.94 -22.26 5.22
C THR A 71 -27.20 -23.36 6.26
N SER A 72 -26.21 -23.66 7.11
CA SER A 72 -26.29 -24.63 8.18
C SER A 72 -25.90 -24.01 9.51
N SER A 73 -26.38 -24.56 10.63
CA SER A 73 -25.95 -24.10 11.94
C SER A 73 -24.46 -24.28 12.17
N LEU A 74 -23.86 -23.41 12.97
CA LEU A 74 -22.43 -23.40 13.29
C LEU A 74 -22.23 -23.53 14.80
N ARG A 75 -21.43 -24.50 15.21
CA ARG A 75 -20.87 -24.52 16.57
C ARG A 75 -19.64 -23.63 16.58
N VAL A 76 -19.67 -22.56 17.38
CA VAL A 76 -18.61 -21.58 17.50
C VAL A 76 -17.83 -21.83 18.79
N THR A 77 -16.53 -22.00 18.66
CA THR A 77 -15.56 -22.07 19.78
C THR A 77 -14.71 -20.81 19.82
N THR A 78 -14.25 -20.46 21.03
CA THR A 78 -13.47 -19.23 21.24
C THR A 78 -12.07 -19.59 21.75
N GLU A 79 -11.06 -18.94 21.20
CA GLU A 79 -9.66 -19.02 21.62
C GLU A 79 -9.07 -17.62 21.78
N PHE A 80 -8.14 -17.51 22.72
CA PHE A 80 -7.45 -16.25 23.02
C PHE A 80 -5.96 -16.41 22.72
N ASN A 81 -5.40 -15.50 21.95
CA ASN A 81 -4.00 -15.53 21.58
C ASN A 81 -3.39 -14.11 21.69
N ASP A 82 -2.08 -14.06 21.84
CA ASP A 82 -1.32 -12.85 21.64
C ASP A 82 -1.10 -12.60 20.14
N PHE A 83 -0.79 -11.38 19.80
CA PHE A 83 -0.37 -11.01 18.46
C PHE A 83 0.74 -9.96 18.49
N THR A 84 1.46 -9.87 17.39
CA THR A 84 2.48 -8.85 17.15
C THR A 84 2.35 -8.30 15.74
N ALA A 85 3.18 -7.34 15.36
CA ALA A 85 3.25 -6.89 13.97
C ALA A 85 4.08 -7.89 13.13
N ASN A 86 3.61 -8.20 11.93
CA ASN A 86 4.34 -8.96 10.94
C ASN A 86 5.21 -8.01 10.11
N GLY A 87 6.52 -8.02 10.37
CA GLY A 87 7.42 -7.10 9.68
C GLY A 87 7.07 -5.62 9.90
N GLU A 88 7.29 -4.79 8.88
CA GLU A 88 7.08 -3.34 8.94
C GLU A 88 5.78 -2.86 8.29
N ASP A 89 4.98 -3.74 7.71
CA ASP A 89 3.66 -3.38 7.16
C ASP A 89 2.59 -3.23 8.25
N GLY A 90 2.89 -3.79 9.44
CA GLY A 90 2.03 -3.75 10.61
C GLY A 90 0.80 -4.64 10.51
N THR A 91 0.78 -5.61 9.59
CA THR A 91 -0.23 -6.67 9.56
C THR A 91 -0.17 -7.47 10.87
N PRO A 92 -1.30 -7.76 11.53
CA PRO A 92 -1.29 -8.56 12.74
C PRO A 92 -0.79 -9.99 12.47
N LYS A 93 0.20 -10.44 13.23
CA LYS A 93 0.66 -11.82 13.26
C LYS A 93 0.21 -12.45 14.57
N ILE A 94 -0.75 -13.37 14.49
CA ILE A 94 -1.26 -14.10 15.64
C ILE A 94 -0.24 -15.15 16.08
N LEU A 95 0.00 -15.23 17.37
CA LEU A 95 0.95 -16.17 17.98
C LEU A 95 0.19 -17.41 18.46
N LEU A 96 0.09 -18.43 17.59
CA LEU A 96 -0.74 -19.63 17.85
C LEU A 96 -0.06 -20.62 18.81
N ASP A 97 1.26 -20.79 18.68
CA ASP A 97 2.02 -21.83 19.38
C ASP A 97 2.89 -21.27 20.52
N GLN A 98 2.56 -20.07 21.00
CA GLN A 98 3.35 -19.43 22.04
C GLN A 98 3.05 -20.05 23.40
N LYS A 99 4.09 -20.56 24.07
CA LYS A 99 3.99 -21.14 25.42
C LYS A 99 3.86 -20.06 26.49
N ASP A 100 4.62 -18.98 26.36
CA ASP A 100 4.64 -17.87 27.32
C ASP A 100 3.96 -16.63 26.72
N PRO A 101 3.13 -15.92 27.51
CA PRO A 101 2.48 -14.70 27.04
C PRO A 101 3.52 -13.60 26.75
N THR A 102 3.20 -12.70 25.81
CA THR A 102 4.00 -11.50 25.58
C THR A 102 3.98 -10.60 26.82
N PRO A 103 4.97 -9.71 27.00
CA PRO A 103 4.95 -8.71 28.07
C PRO A 103 3.72 -7.79 28.05
N TYR A 104 3.04 -7.74 26.91
CA TYR A 104 1.87 -6.91 26.65
C TYR A 104 0.58 -7.73 26.50
N SER A 105 0.56 -8.97 26.98
CA SER A 105 -0.59 -9.87 26.84
C SER A 105 -1.78 -9.43 27.69
N ILE A 106 -2.97 -9.41 27.09
CA ILE A 106 -4.26 -9.23 27.78
C ILE A 106 -4.99 -10.57 28.00
N VAL A 107 -4.49 -11.66 27.45
CA VAL A 107 -5.20 -12.95 27.34
C VAL A 107 -5.70 -13.45 28.71
N LYS A 108 -4.88 -13.34 29.75
CA LYS A 108 -5.27 -13.78 31.11
C LYS A 108 -6.32 -12.87 31.78
N TRP A 109 -6.58 -11.69 31.23
CA TRP A 109 -7.54 -10.74 31.79
C TRP A 109 -8.94 -10.89 31.18
N ILE A 110 -9.03 -11.60 30.05
CA ILE A 110 -10.31 -11.87 29.38
C ILE A 110 -10.99 -13.06 30.05
N SER A 111 -12.23 -12.87 30.47
CA SER A 111 -13.03 -13.97 31.03
C SER A 111 -13.34 -15.01 29.95
N PRO A 112 -13.36 -16.31 30.30
CA PRO A 112 -13.70 -17.37 29.33
C PRO A 112 -15.04 -17.13 28.68
N ILE A 113 -15.10 -17.33 27.36
CA ILE A 113 -16.34 -17.24 26.56
C ILE A 113 -16.76 -18.66 26.22
N PRO A 114 -17.94 -19.14 26.68
CA PRO A 114 -18.39 -20.49 26.38
C PRO A 114 -18.68 -20.67 24.89
N SER A 115 -18.55 -21.91 24.42
CA SER A 115 -18.97 -22.25 23.06
C SER A 115 -20.46 -22.00 22.90
N LEU A 116 -20.85 -21.59 21.69
CA LEU A 116 -22.25 -21.29 21.36
C LEU A 116 -22.59 -21.84 19.98
N THR A 117 -23.88 -22.04 19.75
CA THR A 117 -24.39 -22.40 18.42
C THR A 117 -25.04 -21.15 17.80
N LEU A 118 -24.78 -20.95 16.51
CA LEU A 118 -25.44 -19.96 15.66
C LEU A 118 -26.32 -20.71 14.66
N GLU A 119 -27.56 -20.30 14.53
CA GLU A 119 -28.45 -20.77 13.47
C GLU A 119 -28.10 -20.05 12.14
N PRO A 120 -28.46 -20.65 11.01
CA PRO A 120 -28.24 -20.06 9.71
C PRO A 120 -28.71 -18.59 9.65
N LYS A 121 -27.85 -17.68 9.19
CA LYS A 121 -28.10 -16.23 9.10
C LYS A 121 -28.31 -15.52 10.44
N GLN A 122 -28.18 -16.21 11.57
CA GLN A 122 -28.31 -15.61 12.89
C GLN A 122 -27.18 -14.61 13.17
N LEU A 123 -27.58 -13.49 13.76
CA LEU A 123 -26.70 -12.49 14.36
C LEU A 123 -26.79 -12.60 15.87
N LYS A 124 -25.64 -12.73 16.55
CA LYS A 124 -25.58 -12.86 18.02
C LYS A 124 -24.49 -11.98 18.60
N LYS A 125 -24.85 -11.25 19.65
CA LYS A 125 -23.92 -10.47 20.43
C LYS A 125 -23.32 -11.34 21.53
N VAL A 126 -22.01 -11.39 21.58
CA VAL A 126 -21.23 -12.16 22.56
C VAL A 126 -20.62 -11.17 23.56
N PRO A 127 -21.01 -11.23 24.84
CA PRO A 127 -20.42 -10.38 25.85
C PRO A 127 -18.97 -10.76 26.12
N VAL A 128 -18.11 -9.76 26.22
CA VAL A 128 -16.68 -9.91 26.54
C VAL A 128 -16.40 -9.10 27.81
N THR A 129 -15.92 -9.77 28.85
CA THR A 129 -15.54 -9.15 30.12
C THR A 129 -14.03 -9.20 30.28
N ILE A 130 -13.40 -8.06 30.51
CA ILE A 130 -11.98 -7.87 30.72
C ILE A 130 -11.74 -7.35 32.13
N LYS A 131 -11.01 -8.08 32.95
CA LYS A 131 -10.69 -7.72 34.34
C LYS A 131 -9.24 -7.25 34.39
N ILE A 132 -9.04 -5.94 34.49
CA ILE A 132 -7.72 -5.36 34.63
C ILE A 132 -7.21 -5.65 36.06
N PRO A 133 -6.03 -6.26 36.23
CA PRO A 133 -5.44 -6.44 37.56
C PRO A 133 -5.25 -5.11 38.29
N ALA A 134 -5.39 -5.10 39.61
CA ALA A 134 -5.17 -3.90 40.41
C ALA A 134 -3.70 -3.42 40.41
N ASP A 135 -2.78 -4.34 40.16
CA ASP A 135 -1.33 -4.12 40.02
C ASP A 135 -0.87 -3.95 38.55
N ALA A 136 -1.81 -3.82 37.60
CA ALA A 136 -1.48 -3.63 36.21
C ALA A 136 -0.71 -2.32 36.01
N SER A 137 0.46 -2.42 35.39
CA SER A 137 1.29 -1.25 35.07
C SER A 137 0.64 -0.39 33.97
N PRO A 138 0.79 0.95 34.01
CA PRO A 138 0.37 1.80 32.91
C PRO A 138 1.02 1.43 31.59
N GLY A 139 0.23 1.34 30.51
CA GLY A 139 0.74 0.93 29.21
C GLY A 139 -0.32 0.29 28.33
N GLY A 140 0.12 -0.32 27.24
CA GLY A 140 -0.72 -1.03 26.28
C GLY A 140 -0.70 -2.53 26.47
N TYR A 141 -1.88 -3.16 26.41
CA TYR A 141 -2.06 -4.61 26.48
C TYR A 141 -2.88 -5.10 25.31
N TYR A 142 -2.47 -6.20 24.70
CA TYR A 142 -2.98 -6.64 23.40
C TYR A 142 -3.29 -8.11 23.39
N GLY A 143 -4.29 -8.48 22.62
CA GLY A 143 -4.65 -9.86 22.36
C GLY A 143 -5.66 -9.96 21.22
N VAL A 144 -5.94 -11.16 20.79
CA VAL A 144 -6.97 -11.47 19.80
C VAL A 144 -7.93 -12.49 20.37
N ILE A 145 -9.22 -12.21 20.22
CA ILE A 145 -10.30 -13.16 20.51
C ILE A 145 -10.68 -13.80 19.18
N ARG A 146 -10.37 -15.08 19.03
CA ARG A 146 -10.65 -15.83 17.80
C ARG A 146 -11.89 -16.69 17.98
N PHE A 147 -12.70 -16.71 16.94
CA PHE A 147 -13.89 -17.53 16.85
C PHE A 147 -13.75 -18.49 15.67
N SER A 148 -13.92 -19.78 15.93
CA SER A 148 -13.87 -20.84 14.93
C SER A 148 -15.25 -21.47 14.81
N GLY A 149 -15.86 -21.39 13.63
CA GLY A 149 -17.15 -21.99 13.34
C GLY A 149 -16.98 -23.36 12.66
N THR A 150 -17.60 -24.39 13.23
CA THR A 150 -17.65 -25.74 12.65
C THR A 150 -19.09 -26.17 12.49
N PRO A 151 -19.50 -26.78 11.35
CA PRO A 151 -20.82 -27.43 11.26
C PRO A 151 -20.96 -28.52 12.30
N PRO A 152 -22.12 -28.69 12.95
CA PRO A 152 -22.32 -29.68 14.02
C PRO A 152 -22.29 -31.15 13.52
N ASP A 153 -22.68 -31.36 12.28
CA ASP A 153 -22.81 -32.71 11.69
C ASP A 153 -21.69 -32.94 10.68
N ILE A 154 -20.52 -33.34 11.18
CA ILE A 154 -19.45 -33.84 10.31
C ILE A 154 -19.41 -35.33 10.50
N ASP A 155 -19.93 -36.07 9.52
CA ASP A 155 -19.65 -37.51 9.39
C ASP A 155 -18.13 -37.70 9.32
N THR A 156 -17.63 -38.67 10.05
CA THR A 156 -16.20 -38.97 10.28
C THR A 156 -15.37 -39.20 9.02
N SER A 157 -15.94 -39.06 7.83
CA SER A 157 -15.29 -39.27 6.52
C SER A 157 -15.05 -37.96 5.73
N GLY A 158 -15.44 -36.78 6.23
CA GLY A 158 -15.31 -35.51 5.54
C GLY A 158 -14.14 -34.65 6.06
N VAL A 159 -13.49 -33.89 5.16
CA VAL A 159 -12.55 -32.86 5.53
C VAL A 159 -13.33 -31.61 5.92
N SER A 160 -13.30 -31.24 7.21
CA SER A 160 -13.87 -29.98 7.68
C SER A 160 -12.87 -28.84 7.50
N LEU A 161 -13.24 -27.83 6.70
CA LEU A 161 -12.53 -26.56 6.65
C LEU A 161 -13.12 -25.63 7.71
N SER A 162 -12.40 -25.46 8.82
CA SER A 162 -12.73 -24.48 9.85
C SER A 162 -12.06 -23.16 9.54
N ALA A 163 -12.85 -22.12 9.25
CA ALA A 163 -12.35 -20.76 9.17
C ALA A 163 -12.36 -20.12 10.57
N SER A 164 -11.24 -19.55 10.97
CA SER A 164 -11.12 -18.80 12.22
C SER A 164 -11.02 -17.33 11.92
N LEU A 165 -11.88 -16.52 12.55
CA LEU A 165 -11.87 -15.06 12.50
C LEU A 165 -11.55 -14.50 13.88
N GLY A 166 -10.91 -13.30 13.94
CA GLY A 166 -10.52 -12.71 15.20
C GLY A 166 -10.83 -11.23 15.30
N THR A 167 -11.17 -10.80 16.51
CA THR A 167 -11.21 -9.39 16.90
C THR A 167 -9.97 -9.06 17.70
N LEU A 168 -9.21 -8.05 17.26
CA LEU A 168 -8.07 -7.53 18.01
C LEU A 168 -8.57 -6.69 19.19
N VAL A 169 -8.07 -6.97 20.38
CA VAL A 169 -8.33 -6.18 21.59
C VAL A 169 -7.08 -5.36 21.91
N MET A 170 -7.26 -4.05 21.97
CA MET A 170 -6.21 -3.09 22.28
C MET A 170 -6.64 -2.29 23.50
N LEU A 171 -6.07 -2.63 24.66
CA LEU A 171 -6.35 -1.97 25.93
C LEU A 171 -5.21 -1.05 26.29
N ARG A 172 -5.56 0.20 26.69
CA ARG A 172 -4.67 1.14 27.35
C ARG A 172 -5.03 1.20 28.84
N VAL A 173 -4.09 0.78 29.71
CA VAL A 173 -4.19 1.00 31.15
C VAL A 173 -3.70 2.40 31.45
N LYS A 174 -4.55 3.20 32.13
CA LYS A 174 -4.25 4.59 32.48
C LYS A 174 -3.09 4.71 33.48
N GLY A 175 -2.43 5.86 33.45
CA GLY A 175 -1.29 6.21 34.28
C GLY A 175 -0.15 6.80 33.45
N ASP A 176 1.03 6.81 34.02
CA ASP A 176 2.24 7.32 33.36
C ASP A 176 2.81 6.30 32.36
N ALA A 177 2.14 6.18 31.21
CA ALA A 177 2.58 5.32 30.12
C ALA A 177 3.67 6.03 29.32
N LYS A 178 4.71 5.27 28.94
CA LYS A 178 5.80 5.80 28.12
C LYS A 178 5.36 5.87 26.66
N GLU A 179 5.07 7.06 26.17
CA GLU A 179 4.77 7.36 24.76
C GLU A 179 6.05 7.83 24.07
N GLN A 180 6.57 7.05 23.12
CA GLN A 180 7.82 7.41 22.45
C GLN A 180 7.92 6.79 21.06
N LEU A 181 8.03 7.64 20.02
CA LEU A 181 8.33 7.26 18.66
C LEU A 181 9.70 7.78 18.22
N GLU A 182 10.38 6.98 17.44
CA GLU A 182 11.65 7.30 16.80
C GLU A 182 11.52 7.16 15.28
N THR A 183 12.00 8.16 14.53
CA THR A 183 12.15 8.03 13.09
C THR A 183 13.48 7.35 12.77
N LEU A 184 13.41 6.08 12.34
CA LEU A 184 14.59 5.32 11.92
C LEU A 184 15.07 5.73 10.53
N ASP A 185 14.15 6.09 9.64
CA ASP A 185 14.46 6.45 8.27
C ASP A 185 13.36 7.37 7.70
N PHE A 186 13.78 8.38 6.96
CA PHE A 186 12.90 9.22 6.17
C PHE A 186 13.61 9.51 4.85
N LYS A 187 13.08 8.93 3.77
CA LYS A 187 13.71 9.01 2.44
C LYS A 187 12.69 9.10 1.32
N THR A 188 13.17 9.46 0.15
CA THR A 188 12.42 9.38 -1.10
C THR A 188 12.82 8.16 -1.91
N THR A 189 11.85 7.58 -2.64
CA THR A 189 12.06 6.44 -3.54
C THR A 189 11.33 6.67 -4.85
N GLY A 190 11.85 6.07 -5.91
CA GLY A 190 11.09 5.93 -7.15
C GLY A 190 9.86 5.04 -6.96
N THR A 191 9.01 4.95 -7.99
CA THR A 191 7.87 4.01 -8.01
C THR A 191 8.31 2.56 -8.04
N ASP A 192 9.56 2.29 -8.39
CA ASP A 192 10.21 0.97 -8.32
C ASP A 192 10.72 0.62 -6.91
N GLY A 193 10.52 1.51 -5.92
CA GLY A 193 10.95 1.35 -4.53
C GLY A 193 12.42 1.64 -4.27
N LYS A 194 13.23 1.97 -5.30
CA LYS A 194 14.64 2.31 -5.11
C LYS A 194 14.81 3.70 -4.53
N ALA A 195 15.68 3.84 -3.52
CA ALA A 195 16.00 5.12 -2.94
C ALA A 195 16.64 6.05 -3.97
N SER A 196 16.16 7.27 -4.06
CA SER A 196 16.67 8.32 -4.92
C SER A 196 16.40 9.68 -4.31
N SER A 197 17.32 10.61 -4.49
CA SER A 197 17.13 12.04 -4.21
C SER A 197 17.02 12.88 -5.48
N LEU A 198 17.01 12.24 -6.67
CA LEU A 198 16.86 12.89 -7.96
C LEU A 198 15.76 12.23 -8.77
N PHE A 199 14.77 13.00 -9.22
CA PHE A 199 13.62 12.55 -9.97
C PHE A 199 13.48 13.35 -11.27
N GLU A 200 12.96 12.73 -12.31
CA GLU A 200 12.61 13.42 -13.57
C GLU A 200 11.29 14.22 -13.43
N GLY A 201 10.44 13.79 -12.51
CA GLY A 201 9.12 14.35 -12.26
C GLY A 201 8.38 13.47 -11.26
N ILE A 202 7.07 13.66 -11.17
CA ILE A 202 6.14 12.84 -10.39
C ILE A 202 5.60 11.69 -11.26
N PRO A 203 5.13 10.55 -10.67
CA PRO A 203 5.07 10.27 -9.24
C PRO A 203 6.38 9.75 -8.65
N PHE A 204 6.57 9.98 -7.36
CA PHE A 204 7.58 9.33 -6.53
C PHE A 204 7.07 9.22 -5.09
N ASN A 205 7.77 8.44 -4.23
CA ASN A 205 7.28 8.15 -2.90
C ASN A 205 8.16 8.78 -1.82
N PHE A 206 7.52 9.18 -0.72
CA PHE A 206 8.14 9.36 0.58
C PHE A 206 7.96 8.08 1.38
N VAL A 207 9.02 7.63 2.04
CA VAL A 207 9.03 6.43 2.87
C VAL A 207 9.51 6.81 4.25
N GLU A 208 8.67 6.58 5.26
CA GLU A 208 8.97 6.79 6.66
C GLU A 208 9.01 5.44 7.39
N ARG A 209 10.05 5.22 8.20
CA ARG A 209 10.15 4.07 9.10
C ARG A 209 10.16 4.59 10.52
N LEU A 210 9.10 4.28 11.26
CA LEU A 210 8.87 4.74 12.62
C LEU A 210 8.93 3.55 13.56
N LYS A 211 9.72 3.66 14.63
CA LYS A 211 9.82 2.67 15.70
C LYS A 211 9.14 3.18 16.95
N ASN A 212 8.27 2.37 17.52
CA ASN A 212 7.71 2.65 18.84
C ASN A 212 8.65 2.09 19.91
N THR A 213 9.27 2.99 20.68
CA THR A 213 10.15 2.67 21.80
C THR A 213 9.46 2.90 23.16
N GLY A 214 8.17 3.21 23.11
CA GLY A 214 7.29 3.29 24.28
C GLY A 214 6.71 1.94 24.71
N ASN A 215 5.74 1.98 25.63
CA ASN A 215 5.03 0.80 26.14
C ASN A 215 3.53 0.81 25.85
N VAL A 216 3.06 1.73 24.99
CA VAL A 216 1.69 1.81 24.51
C VAL A 216 1.70 1.89 22.98
N TYR A 217 0.63 1.42 22.31
CA TYR A 217 0.54 1.60 20.86
C TYR A 217 0.40 3.08 20.50
N GLU A 218 1.00 3.47 19.39
CA GLU A 218 0.94 4.82 18.88
C GLU A 218 0.25 4.88 17.52
N GLN A 219 -0.51 5.95 17.29
CA GLN A 219 -1.18 6.26 16.03
C GLN A 219 -0.66 7.60 15.49
N PRO A 220 0.59 7.65 14.98
CA PRO A 220 1.13 8.90 14.49
C PRO A 220 0.32 9.37 13.29
N THR A 221 -0.10 10.63 13.31
CA THR A 221 -0.77 11.29 12.19
C THR A 221 -0.11 12.63 11.91
N GLY A 222 -0.11 13.06 10.68
CA GLY A 222 0.48 14.35 10.34
C GLY A 222 0.72 14.54 8.86
N ARG A 223 1.80 15.24 8.52
CA ARG A 223 2.04 15.65 7.14
C ARG A 223 3.52 15.80 6.80
N ILE A 224 3.80 15.69 5.52
CA ILE A 224 5.05 16.09 4.89
C ILE A 224 4.80 17.40 4.19
N LEU A 225 5.45 18.48 4.64
CA LEU A 225 5.44 19.78 4.00
C LEU A 225 6.62 19.86 3.03
N ILE A 226 6.33 20.06 1.75
CA ILE A 226 7.33 20.24 0.70
C ILE A 226 7.47 21.72 0.40
N SER A 227 8.69 22.24 0.47
CA SER A 227 9.01 23.63 0.21
C SER A 227 10.12 23.75 -0.84
N ASP A 228 10.09 24.82 -1.62
CA ASP A 228 11.14 25.16 -2.56
C ASP A 228 12.41 25.71 -1.86
N ILE A 229 13.42 26.07 -2.63
CA ILE A 229 14.70 26.59 -2.12
C ILE A 229 14.54 27.88 -1.29
N PHE A 230 13.46 28.64 -1.53
CA PHE A 230 13.14 29.87 -0.81
C PHE A 230 12.28 29.64 0.43
N GLY A 231 11.94 28.39 0.74
CA GLY A 231 11.09 28.02 1.86
C GLY A 231 9.58 28.17 1.59
N LYS A 232 9.18 28.49 0.35
CA LYS A 232 7.76 28.62 0.00
C LYS A 232 7.12 27.24 -0.09
N PRO A 233 5.97 27.00 0.57
CA PRO A 233 5.25 25.75 0.47
C PRO A 233 4.76 25.46 -0.96
N VAL A 234 5.03 24.25 -1.44
CA VAL A 234 4.68 23.79 -2.79
C VAL A 234 3.61 22.71 -2.76
N ALA A 235 3.75 21.77 -1.83
CA ALA A 235 2.82 20.66 -1.65
C ALA A 235 2.77 20.21 -0.20
N VAL A 236 1.69 19.51 0.14
CA VAL A 236 1.49 18.84 1.43
C VAL A 236 1.02 17.42 1.15
N VAL A 237 1.66 16.45 1.79
CA VAL A 237 1.29 15.04 1.72
C VAL A 237 0.92 14.59 3.13
N ASN A 238 -0.30 14.10 3.32
CA ASN A 238 -0.74 13.60 4.61
C ASN A 238 -0.17 12.21 4.87
N VAL A 239 0.13 11.93 6.12
CA VAL A 239 0.69 10.65 6.58
C VAL A 239 -0.28 9.97 7.52
N ASN A 240 -0.47 8.66 7.30
CA ASN A 240 -1.28 7.78 8.15
C ASN A 240 -2.73 8.25 8.36
N LEU A 241 -3.41 8.65 7.29
CA LEU A 241 -4.84 9.04 7.34
C LEU A 241 -5.74 7.92 7.86
N GLU A 242 -5.33 6.67 7.67
CA GLU A 242 -6.07 5.49 8.14
C GLU A 242 -5.85 5.20 9.64
N GLN A 243 -5.09 6.04 10.34
CA GLN A 243 -4.81 5.91 11.77
C GLN A 243 -4.27 4.52 12.16
N ARG A 244 -3.36 3.98 11.37
CA ARG A 244 -2.73 2.68 11.61
C ARG A 244 -1.83 2.73 12.83
N ASN A 245 -1.90 1.67 13.66
CA ASN A 245 -1.16 1.55 14.91
C ASN A 245 0.28 1.09 14.70
N ILE A 246 1.17 1.53 15.59
CA ILE A 246 2.51 0.99 15.79
C ILE A 246 2.58 0.40 17.20
N LEU A 247 2.71 -0.92 17.30
CA LEU A 247 2.79 -1.62 18.59
C LEU A 247 4.13 -1.36 19.29
N PRO A 248 4.19 -1.43 20.62
CA PRO A 248 5.44 -1.30 21.38
C PRO A 248 6.54 -2.24 20.88
N GLY A 249 7.76 -1.72 20.76
CA GLY A 249 8.92 -2.47 20.29
C GLY A 249 8.95 -2.76 18.79
N THR A 250 7.89 -2.42 18.03
CA THR A 250 7.84 -2.69 16.59
C THR A 250 8.18 -1.46 15.74
N THR A 251 8.57 -1.73 14.50
CA THR A 251 8.77 -0.70 13.47
C THR A 251 7.66 -0.80 12.43
N ARG A 252 7.13 0.35 12.01
CA ARG A 252 6.18 0.41 10.90
C ARG A 252 6.70 1.33 9.80
N LYS A 253 6.57 0.84 8.57
CA LYS A 253 6.85 1.60 7.37
C LYS A 253 5.56 2.19 6.81
N PHE A 254 5.61 3.50 6.54
CA PHE A 254 4.58 4.18 5.78
C PHE A 254 5.16 4.59 4.42
N THR A 255 4.32 4.62 3.42
CA THR A 255 4.70 5.05 2.07
C THR A 255 3.62 5.97 1.54
N GLN A 256 4.01 7.20 1.19
CA GLN A 256 3.12 8.22 0.65
C GLN A 256 3.58 8.60 -0.75
N THR A 257 2.69 8.54 -1.71
CA THR A 257 3.00 8.92 -3.09
C THR A 257 2.73 10.40 -3.30
N LEU A 258 3.70 11.13 -3.82
CA LEU A 258 3.49 12.46 -4.37
C LEU A 258 3.16 12.33 -5.85
N ASP A 259 1.93 12.65 -6.20
CA ASP A 259 1.40 12.62 -7.55
C ASP A 259 0.70 13.94 -7.90
N LYS A 260 -0.02 13.96 -9.01
CA LYS A 260 -0.78 15.15 -9.45
C LYS A 260 -1.87 15.55 -8.46
N SER A 261 -2.44 14.61 -7.71
CA SER A 261 -3.51 14.91 -6.74
C SER A 261 -2.99 15.79 -5.60
N GLY A 262 -1.72 15.59 -5.18
CA GLY A 262 -1.07 16.39 -4.15
C GLY A 262 -0.50 17.73 -4.62
N LEU A 263 -0.26 17.90 -5.94
CA LEU A 263 0.37 19.07 -6.54
C LEU A 263 -0.60 19.96 -7.30
N GLY A 264 -1.73 19.42 -7.78
CA GLY A 264 -2.58 20.10 -8.76
C GLY A 264 -1.82 20.32 -10.09
N ASP A 265 -2.00 21.48 -10.70
CA ASP A 265 -1.36 21.83 -11.99
C ASP A 265 0.08 22.33 -11.85
N ARG A 266 0.67 22.27 -10.65
CA ARG A 266 2.04 22.77 -10.43
C ARG A 266 3.06 21.82 -11.01
N PHE A 267 4.03 22.40 -11.71
CA PHE A 267 5.21 21.69 -12.22
C PHE A 267 6.35 21.83 -11.21
N LEU A 268 6.98 20.70 -10.87
CA LEU A 268 8.16 20.68 -10.01
C LEU A 268 9.43 20.76 -10.88
N PHE A 269 10.28 21.71 -10.56
CA PHE A 269 11.60 21.84 -11.17
C PHE A 269 12.58 22.48 -10.19
N GLY A 270 13.67 21.80 -9.87
CA GLY A 270 14.74 22.29 -9.00
C GLY A 270 14.88 21.54 -7.70
N PHE A 271 15.35 22.23 -6.67
CA PHE A 271 15.66 21.70 -5.34
C PHE A 271 14.51 21.94 -4.38
N TYR A 272 14.18 20.89 -3.60
CA TYR A 272 13.10 20.91 -2.62
C TYR A 272 13.55 20.34 -1.27
N LYS A 273 12.93 20.84 -0.20
CA LYS A 273 13.03 20.29 1.14
C LYS A 273 11.68 19.72 1.54
N ALA A 274 11.67 18.52 2.09
CA ALA A 274 10.49 17.90 2.69
C ALA A 274 10.69 17.81 4.21
N LYS A 275 9.73 18.35 4.97
CA LYS A 275 9.68 18.28 6.43
C LYS A 275 8.51 17.42 6.85
N LEU A 276 8.82 16.28 7.44
CA LEU A 276 7.86 15.40 8.10
C LEU A 276 7.55 15.98 9.48
N THR A 277 6.28 16.03 9.84
CA THR A 277 5.81 16.38 11.19
C THR A 277 4.67 15.44 11.52
N LEU A 278 4.83 14.62 12.57
CA LEU A 278 3.83 13.67 13.04
C LEU A 278 3.54 13.91 14.51
N ASP A 279 2.27 14.04 14.82
CA ASP A 279 1.77 14.11 16.19
C ASP A 279 1.32 12.72 16.64
N TYR A 280 1.61 12.37 17.89
CA TYR A 280 1.26 11.08 18.49
C TYR A 280 1.06 11.21 19.99
N GLY A 281 0.51 10.16 20.62
CA GLY A 281 0.31 10.11 22.05
C GLY A 281 -0.36 11.34 22.65
N ASN A 282 0.08 11.74 23.82
CA ASN A 282 -0.43 12.94 24.49
C ASN A 282 0.38 14.19 24.06
N LYS A 283 0.05 14.74 22.87
CA LYS A 283 0.67 15.96 22.32
C LYS A 283 2.18 15.85 22.08
N GLN A 284 2.66 14.64 21.81
CA GLN A 284 4.05 14.44 21.39
C GLN A 284 4.17 14.68 19.88
N THR A 285 5.33 15.17 19.45
CA THR A 285 5.59 15.43 18.02
C THR A 285 6.96 14.89 17.64
N VAL A 286 7.03 14.14 16.56
CA VAL A 286 8.29 13.73 15.93
C VAL A 286 8.45 14.43 14.59
N THR A 287 9.66 14.93 14.32
CA THR A 287 9.97 15.63 13.07
C THR A 287 11.21 15.03 12.41
N SER A 288 11.20 15.01 11.08
CA SER A 288 12.35 14.65 10.27
C SER A 288 12.38 15.51 9.00
N SER A 289 13.52 15.59 8.33
CA SER A 289 13.62 16.35 7.09
C SER A 289 14.59 15.70 6.11
N LEU A 290 14.29 15.86 4.84
CA LEU A 290 15.15 15.44 3.74
C LEU A 290 15.14 16.49 2.62
N SER A 291 16.07 16.33 1.68
CA SER A 291 16.12 17.18 0.47
C SER A 291 16.19 16.31 -0.77
N PHE A 292 15.60 16.80 -1.87
CA PHE A 292 15.59 16.09 -3.14
C PHE A 292 15.55 17.06 -4.32
N TRP A 293 15.86 16.54 -5.50
CA TRP A 293 15.83 17.28 -6.76
C TRP A 293 14.76 16.72 -7.70
N VAL A 294 14.08 17.59 -8.40
CA VAL A 294 13.21 17.22 -9.52
C VAL A 294 13.71 17.93 -10.78
N ILE A 295 14.34 17.18 -11.68
CA ILE A 295 14.95 17.72 -12.90
C ILE A 295 14.67 16.75 -14.05
N PRO A 296 13.99 17.16 -15.13
CA PRO A 296 13.73 16.31 -16.29
C PRO A 296 15.01 16.14 -17.13
N TYR A 297 16.03 15.48 -16.55
CA TYR A 297 17.38 15.39 -17.12
C TYR A 297 17.43 14.72 -18.48
N LYS A 298 16.51 13.77 -18.77
CA LYS A 298 16.44 13.15 -20.11
C LYS A 298 16.02 14.15 -21.18
N ILE A 299 15.04 15.00 -20.88
CA ILE A 299 14.59 16.06 -21.81
C ILE A 299 15.70 17.09 -22.01
N ILE A 300 16.38 17.48 -20.94
CA ILE A 300 17.50 18.43 -20.98
C ILE A 300 18.65 17.83 -21.82
N LEU A 301 19.01 16.59 -21.60
CA LEU A 301 20.06 15.91 -22.38
C LEU A 301 19.70 15.85 -23.87
N LEU A 302 18.44 15.47 -24.18
CA LEU A 302 17.96 15.44 -25.57
C LEU A 302 18.05 16.83 -26.22
N ALA A 303 17.63 17.88 -25.50
CA ALA A 303 17.72 19.28 -26.00
C ALA A 303 19.17 19.70 -26.26
N ILE A 304 20.12 19.36 -25.38
CA ILE A 304 21.53 19.64 -25.55
C ILE A 304 22.07 18.92 -26.79
N LEU A 305 21.77 17.62 -26.96
CA LEU A 305 22.19 16.84 -28.14
C LEU A 305 21.63 17.44 -29.43
N LEU A 306 20.39 17.91 -29.42
CA LEU A 306 19.74 18.55 -30.56
C LEU A 306 20.41 19.88 -30.92
N ILE A 307 20.75 20.72 -29.91
CA ILE A 307 21.48 21.98 -30.09
C ILE A 307 22.88 21.70 -30.68
N ILE A 308 23.61 20.71 -30.16
CA ILE A 308 24.91 20.32 -30.68
C ILE A 308 24.77 19.85 -32.14
N GLY A 309 23.78 19.03 -32.46
CA GLY A 309 23.49 18.60 -33.83
C GLY A 309 23.20 19.77 -34.77
N LEU A 310 22.42 20.74 -34.35
CA LEU A 310 22.13 21.95 -35.12
C LEU A 310 23.39 22.81 -35.36
N ILE A 311 24.26 22.96 -34.37
CA ILE A 311 25.54 23.72 -34.50
C ILE A 311 26.46 23.02 -35.50
N ILE A 312 26.62 21.69 -35.38
CA ILE A 312 27.47 20.93 -36.30
C ILE A 312 26.89 20.95 -37.72
N GLY A 313 25.58 20.67 -37.85
CA GLY A 313 24.88 20.71 -39.13
C GLY A 313 24.93 22.06 -39.79
N GLY A 314 24.71 23.15 -39.03
CA GLY A 314 24.85 24.50 -39.50
C GLY A 314 26.26 24.84 -39.98
N ARG A 315 27.31 24.41 -39.26
CA ARG A 315 28.70 24.58 -39.71
C ARG A 315 29.01 23.84 -41.01
N ILE A 316 28.55 22.62 -41.13
CA ILE A 316 28.74 21.81 -42.36
C ILE A 316 27.98 22.46 -43.54
N PHE A 317 26.75 22.90 -43.30
CA PHE A 317 25.91 23.55 -44.31
C PHE A 317 26.57 24.86 -44.80
N LEU A 318 27.02 25.72 -43.89
CA LEU A 318 27.72 26.98 -44.21
C LEU A 318 29.00 26.70 -44.99
N ARG A 319 29.83 25.74 -44.61
CA ARG A 319 31.02 25.36 -45.36
C ARG A 319 30.68 24.90 -46.77
N ARG A 320 29.71 23.99 -46.94
CA ARG A 320 29.28 23.56 -48.26
C ARG A 320 28.67 24.67 -49.09
N TYR A 321 27.98 25.61 -48.48
CA TYR A 321 27.42 26.79 -49.19
C TYR A 321 28.52 27.75 -49.65
N THR A 322 29.49 28.05 -48.81
CA THR A 322 30.62 28.92 -49.16
C THR A 322 31.48 28.29 -50.24
N ASP A 323 31.77 27.00 -50.19
CA ASP A 323 32.53 26.27 -51.21
C ASP A 323 31.82 26.28 -52.57
N ARG A 324 30.50 26.18 -52.60
CA ARG A 324 29.69 26.28 -53.82
C ARG A 324 29.63 27.74 -54.37
N ALA A 325 29.60 28.73 -53.49
CA ALA A 325 29.58 30.14 -53.87
C ALA A 325 30.95 30.56 -54.47
N VAL A 326 32.04 30.16 -53.83
CA VAL A 326 33.41 30.44 -54.30
C VAL A 326 33.76 29.64 -55.58
N GLY A 327 33.28 28.40 -55.68
CA GLY A 327 33.49 27.57 -56.90
C GLY A 327 32.81 28.17 -58.16
N LYS A 328 31.65 28.84 -58.02
CA LYS A 328 31.00 29.54 -59.09
C LYS A 328 31.74 30.81 -59.56
N SER A 329 32.45 31.50 -58.69
CA SER A 329 33.25 32.70 -59.03
C SER A 329 34.51 32.39 -59.84
N ARG A 330 35.15 31.26 -59.55
CA ARG A 330 36.39 30.82 -60.27
C ARG A 330 36.09 30.27 -61.66
N GLY A 331 34.88 29.75 -61.91
CA GLY A 331 34.52 29.25 -63.25
C GLY A 331 34.24 30.36 -64.30
N LYS A 332 34.00 31.60 -63.88
CA LYS A 332 33.74 32.74 -64.79
C LYS A 332 34.99 33.47 -65.26
N SER A 333 36.14 33.30 -64.64
CA SER A 333 37.39 33.96 -64.96
C SER A 333 38.28 33.23 -66.02
N ARG A 334 37.87 32.03 -66.43
CA ARG A 334 38.62 31.23 -67.45
C ARG A 334 38.03 31.21 -68.86
N ARG A 335 37.05 32.10 -69.11
CA ARG A 335 36.51 32.33 -70.45
C ARG A 335 36.57 33.81 -70.79
N ARG A 336 37.78 34.32 -70.96
CA ARG A 336 38.10 35.53 -71.72
C ARG A 336 39.51 35.30 -72.34
#